data_091ea2257c2c35b1a1e987692bc71737
#
_entry.id   091ea2257c2c35b1a1e987692bc71737
#
_cell.length_a   1.000
_cell.length_b   1.000
_cell.length_c   1.000
_cell.angle_alpha   90.00
_cell.angle_beta   90.00
_cell.angle_gamma   90.00
#
_symmetry.space_group_name_H-M   'P 1'
#
loop_
_entity.id
_entity.type
_entity.pdbx_description
1 polymer ?
#
loop_
_entity_poly.entity_id
_entity_poly.type
_entity_poly.pdbx_seq_one_letter_code
_entity_poly.pdbx_strand_id
1 'polypeptide(L)'
;WVNTNKVSVIDSIIHSSESFNKSKKEIIKKIEEFHKNNKYKKSISKEELLISLEFDKKWLEFVTNEMKSEIVIHESGYGLKNNKIDLSEVDLLIANEIESSLIDSGFDLLSSLKLYDKNQKKALNILYLLKDSEKVVQIDSDLWMHINNHNILKDELGLYFTKHTKLSVPEFKKMISVTRKNAIPILEFCDKIKFTTRVDNYRVKGDNLNAELSSS
;
A
#
# COMPACT_ATOMS: atom_id res chain seq x y z
N TRP A 1 11.26 43.68 -3.12
CA TRP A 1 10.16 42.80 -3.50
C TRP A 1 9.76 41.89 -2.35
N VAL A 2 10.69 41.36 -1.56
CA VAL A 2 10.45 40.44 -0.42
C VAL A 2 9.68 41.11 0.74
N ASN A 3 9.78 42.42 0.89
CA ASN A 3 9.17 43.19 2.00
C ASN A 3 7.71 43.61 1.78
N THR A 4 7.04 43.22 0.70
CA THR A 4 5.69 43.66 0.36
C THR A 4 4.59 42.62 0.60
N ASN A 5 4.85 41.50 1.29
CA ASN A 5 3.95 40.34 1.43
C ASN A 5 3.42 39.75 0.09
N LYS A 6 3.97 40.19 -1.05
CA LYS A 6 3.58 39.72 -2.38
C LYS A 6 4.44 38.57 -2.90
N VAL A 7 5.67 38.46 -2.40
CA VAL A 7 6.62 37.44 -2.81
C VAL A 7 7.30 36.84 -1.57
N SER A 8 7.39 35.54 -1.52
CA SER A 8 8.09 34.80 -0.46
C SER A 8 9.19 33.94 -1.06
N VAL A 9 10.21 33.65 -0.26
CA VAL A 9 11.30 32.71 -0.61
C VAL A 9 11.33 31.65 0.48
N ILE A 10 11.10 30.40 0.10
CA ILE A 10 11.21 29.23 1.00
C ILE A 10 11.98 28.17 0.24
N ASP A 11 12.99 27.58 0.87
CA ASP A 11 13.85 26.52 0.29
C ASP A 11 14.39 26.86 -1.11
N SER A 12 14.80 28.12 -1.31
CA SER A 12 15.28 28.65 -2.60
C SER A 12 14.22 28.78 -3.70
N ILE A 13 12.93 28.58 -3.40
CA ILE A 13 11.84 28.81 -4.33
C ILE A 13 11.26 30.20 -4.09
N ILE A 14 11.28 31.03 -5.15
CA ILE A 14 10.66 32.37 -5.15
C ILE A 14 9.26 32.25 -5.71
N HIS A 15 8.24 32.62 -4.94
CA HIS A 15 6.85 32.56 -5.36
C HIS A 15 6.03 33.75 -4.85
N SER A 16 4.98 34.09 -5.58
CA SER A 16 3.97 35.05 -5.10
C SER A 16 2.95 34.32 -4.21
N SER A 17 2.43 35.04 -3.21
CA SER A 17 1.32 34.50 -2.38
C SER A 17 0.09 34.15 -3.22
N GLU A 18 -0.15 34.89 -4.30
CA GLU A 18 -1.25 34.61 -5.23
C GLU A 18 -1.04 33.28 -5.98
N SER A 19 0.17 33.06 -6.55
CA SER A 19 0.54 31.82 -7.25
C SER A 19 0.43 30.62 -6.31
N PHE A 20 0.94 30.75 -5.10
CA PHE A 20 0.88 29.71 -4.08
C PHE A 20 -0.57 29.33 -3.74
N ASN A 21 -1.41 30.32 -3.44
CA ASN A 21 -2.82 30.09 -3.11
C ASN A 21 -3.62 29.53 -4.29
N LYS A 22 -3.29 29.92 -5.52
CA LYS A 22 -3.88 29.33 -6.73
C LYS A 22 -3.51 27.87 -6.85
N SER A 23 -2.23 27.52 -6.72
CA SER A 23 -1.75 26.14 -6.78
C SER A 23 -2.38 25.25 -5.70
N LYS A 24 -2.54 25.75 -4.46
CA LYS A 24 -3.27 25.04 -3.40
C LYS A 24 -4.69 24.67 -3.81
N LYS A 25 -5.45 25.63 -4.36
CA LYS A 25 -6.82 25.38 -4.81
C LYS A 25 -6.89 24.38 -5.95
N GLU A 26 -5.95 24.44 -6.90
CA GLU A 26 -5.87 23.49 -8.01
C GLU A 26 -5.56 22.08 -7.54
N ILE A 27 -4.62 21.92 -6.60
CA ILE A 27 -4.28 20.62 -5.99
C ILE A 27 -5.51 20.03 -5.30
N ILE A 28 -6.18 20.78 -4.42
CA ILE A 28 -7.38 20.30 -3.71
C ILE A 28 -8.45 19.87 -4.72
N LYS A 29 -8.76 20.72 -5.71
CA LYS A 29 -9.74 20.42 -6.73
C LYS A 29 -9.44 19.13 -7.49
N LYS A 30 -8.17 18.91 -7.86
CA LYS A 30 -7.75 17.68 -8.56
C LYS A 30 -7.88 16.43 -7.67
N ILE A 31 -7.53 16.52 -6.41
CA ILE A 31 -7.70 15.41 -5.46
C ILE A 31 -9.20 15.13 -5.24
N GLU A 32 -10.05 16.16 -5.13
CA GLU A 32 -11.51 16.00 -5.03
C GLU A 32 -12.12 15.32 -6.25
N GLU A 33 -11.76 15.79 -7.47
CA GLU A 33 -12.16 15.16 -8.73
C GLU A 33 -11.73 13.70 -8.80
N PHE A 34 -10.50 13.39 -8.37
CA PHE A 34 -10.00 12.02 -8.31
C PHE A 34 -10.83 11.15 -7.36
N HIS A 35 -11.09 11.61 -6.13
CA HIS A 35 -11.87 10.84 -5.15
C HIS A 35 -13.31 10.61 -5.62
N LYS A 36 -13.94 11.61 -6.26
CA LYS A 36 -15.27 11.46 -6.86
C LYS A 36 -15.34 10.34 -7.88
N ASN A 37 -14.29 10.20 -8.70
CA ASN A 37 -14.21 9.19 -9.74
C ASN A 37 -13.65 7.83 -9.24
N ASN A 38 -12.96 7.83 -8.11
CA ASN A 38 -12.25 6.68 -7.54
C ASN A 38 -12.62 6.50 -6.06
N LYS A 39 -13.88 6.24 -5.78
CA LYS A 39 -14.44 6.19 -4.41
C LYS A 39 -13.75 5.22 -3.44
N TYR A 40 -13.05 4.22 -3.96
CA TYR A 40 -12.35 3.22 -3.15
C TYR A 40 -10.85 3.54 -2.95
N LYS A 41 -10.32 4.61 -3.55
CA LYS A 41 -8.92 5.01 -3.41
C LYS A 41 -8.75 6.13 -2.41
N LYS A 42 -7.79 6.00 -1.50
CA LYS A 42 -7.48 7.02 -0.48
C LYS A 42 -6.61 8.16 -1.02
N SER A 43 -5.86 7.92 -2.09
CA SER A 43 -4.90 8.88 -2.64
C SER A 43 -4.77 8.79 -4.15
N ILE A 44 -4.49 9.93 -4.79
CA ILE A 44 -3.99 10.02 -6.17
C ILE A 44 -2.46 9.86 -6.15
N SER A 45 -1.88 9.16 -7.13
CA SER A 45 -0.43 9.01 -7.19
C SER A 45 0.27 10.35 -7.43
N LYS A 46 1.54 10.46 -7.01
CA LYS A 46 2.33 11.69 -7.20
C LYS A 46 2.49 12.02 -8.68
N GLU A 47 2.72 11.00 -9.51
CA GLU A 47 2.88 11.10 -10.96
C GLU A 47 1.57 11.56 -11.63
N GLU A 48 0.44 10.94 -11.27
CA GLU A 48 -0.86 11.27 -11.85
C GLU A 48 -1.26 12.70 -11.48
N LEU A 49 -1.04 13.14 -10.23
CA LEU A 49 -1.31 14.50 -9.81
C LEU A 49 -0.39 15.50 -10.55
N LEU A 50 0.90 15.20 -10.66
CA LEU A 50 1.88 16.03 -11.34
C LEU A 50 1.49 16.26 -12.81
N ILE A 51 1.16 15.18 -13.53
CA ILE A 51 0.72 15.23 -14.93
C ILE A 51 -0.58 16.04 -15.06
N SER A 52 -1.54 15.85 -14.15
CA SER A 52 -2.85 16.51 -14.23
C SER A 52 -2.82 18.01 -13.97
N LEU A 53 -1.78 18.51 -13.28
CA LEU A 53 -1.60 19.91 -12.92
C LEU A 53 -0.58 20.63 -13.81
N GLU A 54 0.20 19.88 -14.60
CA GLU A 54 1.33 20.41 -15.38
C GLU A 54 2.34 21.20 -14.52
N PHE A 55 2.48 20.83 -13.26
CA PHE A 55 3.40 21.48 -12.32
C PHE A 55 4.81 20.92 -12.45
N ASP A 56 5.80 21.74 -12.12
CA ASP A 56 7.15 21.25 -11.82
C ASP A 56 7.12 20.39 -10.53
N LYS A 57 7.92 19.33 -10.52
CA LYS A 57 7.97 18.37 -9.39
C LYS A 57 8.34 19.06 -8.07
N LYS A 58 9.34 19.96 -8.09
CA LYS A 58 9.77 20.67 -6.87
C LYS A 58 8.69 21.62 -6.37
N TRP A 59 7.97 22.25 -7.30
CA TRP A 59 6.85 23.11 -6.95
C TRP A 59 5.70 22.33 -6.30
N LEU A 60 5.33 21.18 -6.87
CA LEU A 60 4.31 20.31 -6.28
C LEU A 60 4.71 19.85 -4.88
N GLU A 61 5.94 19.35 -4.71
CA GLU A 61 6.47 18.90 -3.41
C GLU A 61 6.47 20.02 -2.38
N PHE A 62 6.89 21.22 -2.77
CA PHE A 62 6.87 22.40 -1.91
C PHE A 62 5.45 22.75 -1.46
N VAL A 63 4.51 22.94 -2.39
CA VAL A 63 3.14 23.34 -2.07
C VAL A 63 2.44 22.28 -1.22
N THR A 64 2.59 21.00 -1.55
CA THR A 64 1.97 19.89 -0.78
C THR A 64 2.55 19.76 0.63
N ASN A 65 3.83 20.04 0.85
CA ASN A 65 4.42 20.07 2.19
C ASN A 65 3.83 21.17 3.08
N GLU A 66 3.46 22.30 2.50
CA GLU A 66 2.79 23.40 3.21
C GLU A 66 1.29 23.12 3.46
N MET A 67 0.71 22.11 2.79
CA MET A 67 -0.71 21.77 2.87
C MET A 67 -1.02 20.61 3.86
N LYS A 68 -0.11 20.25 4.77
CA LYS A 68 -0.30 19.14 5.72
C LYS A 68 -1.53 19.25 6.63
N SER A 69 -2.12 20.45 6.75
CA SER A 69 -3.39 20.63 7.45
C SER A 69 -4.60 20.16 6.64
N GLU A 70 -4.51 20.16 5.32
CA GLU A 70 -5.61 19.93 4.37
C GLU A 70 -5.51 18.57 3.69
N ILE A 71 -4.27 18.10 3.42
CA ILE A 71 -3.99 16.84 2.74
C ILE A 71 -3.18 15.88 3.61
N VAL A 72 -3.29 14.59 3.29
CA VAL A 72 -2.42 13.52 3.82
C VAL A 72 -1.43 13.14 2.72
N ILE A 73 -0.15 13.13 3.07
CA ILE A 73 0.92 12.67 2.19
C ILE A 73 1.17 11.19 2.51
N HIS A 74 0.76 10.32 1.58
CA HIS A 74 1.05 8.89 1.63
C HIS A 74 2.36 8.60 0.90
N GLU A 75 2.96 7.45 1.17
CA GLU A 75 4.14 7.00 0.43
C GLU A 75 3.87 6.97 -1.08
N SER A 76 2.69 6.52 -1.49
CA SER A 76 2.27 6.38 -2.89
C SER A 76 1.61 7.63 -3.49
N GLY A 77 1.26 8.67 -2.71
CA GLY A 77 0.55 9.84 -3.26
C GLY A 77 -0.10 10.77 -2.24
N TYR A 78 -1.10 11.50 -2.67
CA TYR A 78 -1.78 12.56 -1.91
C TYR A 78 -3.26 12.30 -1.78
N GLY A 79 -3.80 12.46 -0.57
CA GLY A 79 -5.23 12.35 -0.28
C GLY A 79 -5.75 13.54 0.52
N LEU A 80 -7.05 13.78 0.53
CA LEU A 80 -7.64 14.76 1.43
C LEU A 80 -7.72 14.24 2.85
N LYS A 81 -7.38 15.08 3.83
CA LYS A 81 -7.36 14.71 5.25
C LYS A 81 -8.74 14.25 5.76
N ASN A 82 -9.80 14.84 5.23
CA ASN A 82 -11.19 14.56 5.61
C ASN A 82 -11.91 13.65 4.61
N ASN A 83 -11.19 13.01 3.68
CA ASN A 83 -11.80 12.10 2.74
C ASN A 83 -12.23 10.82 3.48
N LYS A 84 -13.50 10.75 3.86
CA LYS A 84 -14.11 9.52 4.34
C LYS A 84 -14.56 8.72 3.13
N ILE A 85 -14.00 7.53 2.97
CA ILE A 85 -14.51 6.57 1.99
C ILE A 85 -15.87 6.13 2.50
N ASP A 86 -16.93 6.64 1.88
CA ASP A 86 -18.30 6.26 2.20
C ASP A 86 -18.65 4.98 1.42
N LEU A 87 -18.58 3.86 2.12
CA LEU A 87 -18.94 2.55 1.58
C LEU A 87 -20.44 2.34 1.73
N SER A 88 -21.10 1.94 0.65
CA SER A 88 -22.47 1.46 0.76
C SER A 88 -22.55 0.20 1.64
N GLU A 89 -23.74 -0.08 2.22
CA GLU A 89 -23.97 -1.31 2.99
C GLU A 89 -23.57 -2.57 2.19
N VAL A 90 -23.84 -2.57 0.89
CA VAL A 90 -23.44 -3.66 -0.01
C VAL A 90 -21.92 -3.76 -0.13
N ASP A 91 -21.19 -2.64 -0.20
CA ASP A 91 -19.73 -2.64 -0.25
C ASP A 91 -19.13 -3.18 1.06
N LEU A 92 -19.73 -2.82 2.20
CA LEU A 92 -19.33 -3.34 3.51
C LEU A 92 -19.55 -4.85 3.65
N LEU A 93 -20.70 -5.36 3.17
CA LEU A 93 -20.96 -6.79 3.17
C LEU A 93 -19.93 -7.55 2.31
N ILE A 94 -19.62 -7.06 1.12
CA ILE A 94 -18.62 -7.67 0.24
C ILE A 94 -17.23 -7.59 0.88
N ALA A 95 -16.88 -6.47 1.51
CA ALA A 95 -15.59 -6.33 2.20
C ALA A 95 -15.43 -7.35 3.33
N ASN A 96 -16.48 -7.54 4.12
CA ASN A 96 -16.50 -8.53 5.20
C ASN A 96 -16.42 -9.97 4.66
N GLU A 97 -17.13 -10.30 3.58
CA GLU A 97 -17.07 -11.60 2.92
C GLU A 97 -15.66 -11.91 2.40
N ILE A 98 -15.02 -10.93 1.72
CA ILE A 98 -13.66 -11.05 1.22
C ILE A 98 -12.65 -11.20 2.38
N GLU A 99 -12.76 -10.38 3.42
CA GLU A 99 -11.88 -10.42 4.58
C GLU A 99 -11.95 -11.76 5.31
N SER A 100 -13.20 -12.27 5.57
CA SER A 100 -13.41 -13.58 6.19
C SER A 100 -12.84 -14.71 5.34
N SER A 101 -13.07 -14.70 4.02
CA SER A 101 -12.55 -15.73 3.12
C SER A 101 -11.02 -15.75 3.12
N LEU A 102 -10.36 -14.59 3.21
CA LEU A 102 -8.90 -14.50 3.29
C LEU A 102 -8.34 -14.93 4.65
N ILE A 103 -9.08 -14.73 5.74
CA ILE A 103 -8.72 -15.26 7.05
C ILE A 103 -8.77 -16.80 7.02
N ASP A 104 -9.87 -17.35 6.54
CA ASP A 104 -10.13 -18.79 6.55
C ASP A 104 -9.21 -19.57 5.59
N SER A 105 -8.74 -18.91 4.51
CA SER A 105 -7.85 -19.54 3.54
C SER A 105 -6.43 -19.77 4.08
N GLY A 106 -6.04 -19.13 5.17
CA GLY A 106 -4.69 -19.25 5.73
C GLY A 106 -3.61 -18.83 4.72
N PHE A 107 -2.76 -19.78 4.34
CA PHE A 107 -1.71 -19.58 3.33
C PHE A 107 -2.11 -20.02 1.91
N ASP A 108 -3.35 -20.47 1.72
CA ASP A 108 -3.89 -20.70 0.38
C ASP A 108 -4.27 -19.37 -0.26
N LEU A 109 -3.47 -18.93 -1.22
CA LEU A 109 -3.64 -17.66 -1.89
C LEU A 109 -4.92 -17.63 -2.73
N LEU A 110 -5.71 -16.58 -2.58
CA LEU A 110 -6.94 -16.40 -3.33
C LEU A 110 -6.83 -15.24 -4.31
N SER A 111 -7.40 -15.43 -5.51
CA SER A 111 -7.55 -14.37 -6.51
C SER A 111 -8.84 -13.57 -6.27
N SER A 112 -8.90 -12.35 -6.80
CA SER A 112 -10.09 -11.51 -6.75
C SER A 112 -11.35 -12.21 -7.28
N LEU A 113 -11.19 -13.01 -8.33
CA LEU A 113 -12.29 -13.79 -8.92
C LEU A 113 -12.81 -14.89 -7.98
N LYS A 114 -11.91 -15.52 -7.20
CA LYS A 114 -12.32 -16.54 -6.21
C LYS A 114 -12.98 -15.93 -4.98
N LEU A 115 -12.55 -14.71 -4.63
CA LEU A 115 -13.08 -13.98 -3.48
C LEU A 115 -14.47 -13.40 -3.74
N TYR A 116 -14.74 -12.97 -4.98
CA TYR A 116 -16.05 -12.45 -5.37
C TYR A 116 -16.23 -12.57 -6.89
N ASP A 117 -16.85 -13.64 -7.33
CA ASP A 117 -17.03 -14.01 -8.74
C ASP A 117 -18.07 -13.17 -9.49
N LYS A 118 -19.05 -12.60 -8.75
CA LYS A 118 -20.13 -11.78 -9.34
C LYS A 118 -19.65 -10.52 -10.03
N ASN A 119 -18.55 -9.92 -9.52
CA ASN A 119 -17.96 -8.70 -10.09
C ASN A 119 -16.49 -8.56 -9.70
N GLN A 120 -15.60 -9.09 -10.52
CA GLN A 120 -14.15 -9.05 -10.28
C GLN A 120 -13.59 -7.62 -10.11
N LYS A 121 -14.08 -6.66 -10.91
CA LYS A 121 -13.64 -5.25 -10.80
C LYS A 121 -14.00 -4.67 -9.42
N LYS A 122 -15.18 -5.00 -8.91
CA LYS A 122 -15.62 -4.58 -7.57
C LYS A 122 -14.78 -5.26 -6.48
N ALA A 123 -14.51 -6.55 -6.63
CA ALA A 123 -13.63 -7.29 -5.71
C ALA A 123 -12.23 -6.65 -5.64
N LEU A 124 -11.62 -6.35 -6.78
CA LEU A 124 -10.32 -5.67 -6.83
C LEU A 124 -10.33 -4.30 -6.15
N ASN A 125 -11.37 -3.48 -6.39
CA ASN A 125 -11.49 -2.18 -5.75
C ASN A 125 -11.57 -2.31 -4.21
N ILE A 126 -12.33 -3.28 -3.71
CA ILE A 126 -12.45 -3.55 -2.28
C ILE A 126 -11.14 -4.10 -1.71
N LEU A 127 -10.47 -5.00 -2.43
CA LEU A 127 -9.16 -5.53 -2.04
C LEU A 127 -8.11 -4.42 -1.91
N TYR A 128 -8.07 -3.47 -2.84
CA TYR A 128 -7.18 -2.31 -2.72
C TYR A 128 -7.54 -1.42 -1.52
N LEU A 129 -8.83 -1.24 -1.24
CA LEU A 129 -9.26 -0.53 -0.04
C LEU A 129 -8.84 -1.24 1.24
N LEU A 130 -9.01 -2.56 1.31
CA LEU A 130 -8.56 -3.38 2.45
C LEU A 130 -7.03 -3.35 2.60
N LYS A 131 -6.29 -3.35 1.48
CA LYS A 131 -4.83 -3.17 1.47
C LYS A 131 -4.41 -1.81 2.01
N ASP A 132 -5.05 -0.73 1.55
CA ASP A 132 -4.81 0.64 2.05
C ASP A 132 -5.20 0.80 3.53
N SER A 133 -6.01 -0.11 4.06
CA SER A 133 -6.39 -0.18 5.47
C SER A 133 -5.57 -1.21 6.26
N GLU A 134 -4.49 -1.73 5.65
CA GLU A 134 -3.55 -2.70 6.24
C GLU A 134 -4.21 -4.01 6.69
N LYS A 135 -5.38 -4.37 6.13
CA LYS A 135 -6.10 -5.60 6.45
C LYS A 135 -5.67 -6.78 5.58
N VAL A 136 -5.23 -6.52 4.36
CA VAL A 136 -4.78 -7.55 3.42
C VAL A 136 -3.46 -7.17 2.75
N VAL A 137 -2.74 -8.17 2.29
CA VAL A 137 -1.47 -8.04 1.58
C VAL A 137 -1.61 -8.62 0.17
N GLN A 138 -1.16 -7.88 -0.81
CA GLN A 138 -1.06 -8.35 -2.19
C GLN A 138 0.26 -9.09 -2.36
N ILE A 139 0.18 -10.39 -2.57
CA ILE A 139 1.35 -11.27 -2.71
C ILE A 139 1.93 -11.21 -4.13
N ASP A 140 1.04 -11.26 -5.13
CA ASP A 140 1.38 -11.13 -6.55
C ASP A 140 0.27 -10.36 -7.27
N SER A 141 0.28 -10.25 -8.59
CA SER A 141 -0.62 -9.43 -9.42
C SER A 141 -2.10 -9.52 -9.02
N ASP A 142 -2.62 -10.71 -8.79
CA ASP A 142 -4.00 -10.97 -8.29
C ASP A 142 -4.02 -12.12 -7.27
N LEU A 143 -3.05 -12.18 -6.39
CA LEU A 143 -3.00 -13.14 -5.28
C LEU A 143 -2.91 -12.38 -3.96
N TRP A 144 -3.82 -12.72 -3.04
CA TRP A 144 -4.06 -11.97 -1.82
C TRP A 144 -3.98 -12.86 -0.59
N MET A 145 -3.57 -12.27 0.53
CA MET A 145 -3.47 -12.89 1.84
C MET A 145 -3.97 -11.93 2.91
N HIS A 146 -4.60 -12.42 3.97
CA HIS A 146 -4.94 -11.60 5.13
C HIS A 146 -3.70 -11.18 5.92
N ILE A 147 -3.72 -9.99 6.53
CA ILE A 147 -2.58 -9.47 7.30
C ILE A 147 -2.20 -10.39 8.48
N ASN A 148 -3.16 -11.03 9.14
CA ASN A 148 -2.89 -11.97 10.22
C ASN A 148 -2.02 -13.15 9.75
N ASN A 149 -2.34 -13.72 8.57
CA ASN A 149 -1.57 -14.82 7.99
C ASN A 149 -0.16 -14.35 7.58
N HIS A 150 -0.05 -13.11 7.08
CA HIS A 150 1.27 -12.50 6.80
C HIS A 150 2.10 -12.35 8.08
N ASN A 151 1.50 -11.94 9.20
CA ASN A 151 2.20 -11.82 10.47
C ASN A 151 2.63 -13.20 11.02
N ILE A 152 1.76 -14.21 10.95
CA ILE A 152 2.11 -15.59 11.27
C ILE A 152 3.28 -16.08 10.40
N LEU A 153 3.27 -15.79 9.10
CA LEU A 153 4.38 -16.12 8.20
C LEU A 153 5.69 -15.49 8.64
N LYS A 154 5.67 -14.22 9.04
CA LYS A 154 6.84 -13.49 9.54
C LYS A 154 7.41 -14.18 10.79
N ASP A 155 6.53 -14.53 11.74
CA ASP A 155 6.91 -15.17 12.99
C ASP A 155 7.50 -16.59 12.75
N GLU A 156 6.85 -17.39 11.90
CA GLU A 156 7.33 -18.72 11.51
C GLU A 156 8.71 -18.67 10.84
N LEU A 157 8.92 -17.72 9.92
CA LEU A 157 10.22 -17.49 9.30
C LEU A 157 11.27 -17.04 10.34
N GLY A 158 10.89 -16.14 11.25
CA GLY A 158 11.74 -15.69 12.34
C GLY A 158 12.21 -16.86 13.19
N LEU A 159 11.25 -17.67 13.65
CA LEU A 159 11.53 -18.87 14.45
C LEU A 159 12.39 -19.89 13.70
N TYR A 160 12.11 -20.14 12.43
CA TYR A 160 12.89 -21.06 11.60
C TYR A 160 14.36 -20.64 11.52
N PHE A 161 14.63 -19.36 11.24
CA PHE A 161 15.99 -18.85 11.10
C PHE A 161 16.75 -18.66 12.43
N THR A 162 16.13 -18.89 13.58
CA THR A 162 16.88 -19.04 14.85
C THR A 162 17.66 -20.35 14.91
N LYS A 163 17.21 -21.39 14.19
CA LYS A 163 17.76 -22.75 14.23
C LYS A 163 18.43 -23.17 12.92
N HIS A 164 18.13 -22.48 11.82
CA HIS A 164 18.57 -22.82 10.48
C HIS A 164 19.13 -21.62 9.74
N THR A 165 20.15 -21.79 8.94
CA THR A 165 20.74 -20.72 8.11
C THR A 165 20.23 -20.72 6.68
N LYS A 166 19.62 -21.84 6.24
CA LYS A 166 19.12 -22.03 4.87
C LYS A 166 17.70 -22.57 4.91
N LEU A 167 16.87 -22.14 3.97
CA LEU A 167 15.48 -22.55 3.80
C LEU A 167 15.27 -23.01 2.35
N SER A 168 15.00 -24.26 2.13
CA SER A 168 14.62 -24.78 0.82
C SER A 168 13.11 -24.70 0.60
N VAL A 169 12.67 -24.78 -0.67
CA VAL A 169 11.23 -24.80 -1.01
C VAL A 169 10.50 -25.99 -0.36
N PRO A 170 11.03 -27.21 -0.31
CA PRO A 170 10.38 -28.32 0.41
C PRO A 170 10.20 -28.07 1.91
N GLU A 171 11.20 -27.49 2.59
CA GLU A 171 11.10 -27.14 4.01
C GLU A 171 10.06 -26.05 4.25
N PHE A 172 10.06 -25.01 3.43
CA PHE A 172 9.05 -23.94 3.49
C PHE A 172 7.63 -24.48 3.32
N LYS A 173 7.41 -25.34 2.32
CA LYS A 173 6.10 -26.00 2.12
C LYS A 173 5.64 -26.78 3.35
N LYS A 174 6.57 -27.48 4.01
CA LYS A 174 6.27 -28.24 5.23
C LYS A 174 5.98 -27.30 6.40
N MET A 175 6.75 -26.21 6.53
CA MET A 175 6.64 -25.23 7.61
C MET A 175 5.24 -24.59 7.66
N ILE A 176 4.73 -24.12 6.52
CA ILE A 176 3.41 -23.45 6.44
C ILE A 176 2.30 -24.33 5.85
N SER A 177 2.55 -25.63 5.65
CA SER A 177 1.58 -26.63 5.19
C SER A 177 0.87 -26.30 3.87
N VAL A 178 1.61 -25.82 2.86
CA VAL A 178 1.04 -25.43 1.56
C VAL A 178 1.54 -26.25 0.38
N THR A 179 0.82 -26.16 -0.74
CA THR A 179 1.26 -26.71 -2.01
C THR A 179 2.37 -25.85 -2.64
N ARG A 180 3.11 -26.41 -3.61
CA ARG A 180 4.13 -25.65 -4.36
C ARG A 180 3.54 -24.42 -5.06
N LYS A 181 2.28 -24.50 -5.50
CA LYS A 181 1.58 -23.42 -6.20
C LYS A 181 1.48 -22.17 -5.34
N ASN A 182 1.22 -22.30 -4.05
CA ASN A 182 1.17 -21.19 -3.11
C ASN A 182 2.53 -20.83 -2.52
N ALA A 183 3.38 -21.84 -2.28
CA ALA A 183 4.71 -21.63 -1.70
C ALA A 183 5.62 -20.72 -2.53
N ILE A 184 5.61 -20.87 -3.86
CA ILE A 184 6.51 -20.08 -4.74
C ILE A 184 6.16 -18.58 -4.71
N PRO A 185 4.91 -18.16 -4.97
CA PRO A 185 4.55 -16.75 -4.87
C PRO A 185 4.82 -16.15 -3.49
N ILE A 186 4.55 -16.89 -2.40
CA ILE A 186 4.82 -16.41 -1.04
C ILE A 186 6.32 -16.20 -0.82
N LEU A 187 7.17 -17.14 -1.25
CA LEU A 187 8.62 -17.00 -1.13
C LEU A 187 9.17 -15.84 -1.98
N GLU A 188 8.66 -15.64 -3.20
CA GLU A 188 9.05 -14.52 -4.05
C GLU A 188 8.61 -13.18 -3.44
N PHE A 189 7.45 -13.16 -2.82
CA PHE A 189 7.01 -12.00 -2.03
C PHE A 189 7.92 -11.76 -0.83
N CYS A 190 8.30 -12.78 -0.07
CA CYS A 190 9.25 -12.67 1.04
C CYS A 190 10.61 -12.13 0.59
N ASP A 191 11.09 -12.58 -0.58
CA ASP A 191 12.33 -12.07 -1.17
C ASP A 191 12.20 -10.58 -1.52
N LYS A 192 11.05 -10.17 -2.10
CA LYS A 192 10.75 -8.78 -2.47
C LYS A 192 10.71 -7.84 -1.26
N ILE A 193 10.09 -8.25 -0.15
CA ILE A 193 10.00 -7.46 1.08
C ILE A 193 11.21 -7.64 2.01
N LYS A 194 12.21 -8.41 1.56
CA LYS A 194 13.47 -8.71 2.29
C LYS A 194 13.26 -9.43 3.63
N PHE A 195 12.25 -10.25 3.74
CA PHE A 195 12.15 -11.25 4.81
C PHE A 195 13.09 -12.41 4.55
N THR A 196 13.30 -12.73 3.27
CA THR A 196 14.28 -13.69 2.80
C THR A 196 15.13 -13.11 1.68
N THR A 197 16.27 -13.74 1.41
CA THR A 197 17.11 -13.47 0.23
C THR A 197 17.37 -14.79 -0.47
N ARG A 198 17.05 -14.85 -1.76
CA ARG A 198 17.29 -16.04 -2.58
C ARG A 198 18.78 -16.18 -2.90
N VAL A 199 19.31 -17.37 -2.65
CA VAL A 199 20.68 -17.79 -3.01
C VAL A 199 20.57 -19.13 -3.70
N ASP A 200 20.79 -19.19 -4.99
CA ASP A 200 20.64 -20.39 -5.82
C ASP A 200 19.29 -21.10 -5.64
N ASN A 201 19.28 -22.28 -5.02
CA ASN A 201 18.10 -23.10 -4.79
C ASN A 201 17.55 -23.04 -3.37
N TYR A 202 18.10 -22.19 -2.50
CA TYR A 202 17.63 -21.95 -1.14
C TYR A 202 17.49 -20.45 -0.86
N ARG A 203 17.00 -20.13 0.33
CA ARG A 203 16.90 -18.76 0.86
C ARG A 203 17.66 -18.66 2.17
N VAL A 204 18.17 -17.48 2.44
CA VAL A 204 18.75 -17.10 3.72
C VAL A 204 17.88 -16.03 4.35
N LYS A 205 18.08 -15.75 5.63
CA LYS A 205 17.40 -14.68 6.35
C LYS A 205 17.65 -13.33 5.67
N GLY A 206 16.59 -12.56 5.46
CA GLY A 206 16.64 -11.22 4.91
C GLY A 206 16.73 -10.14 6.00
N ASP A 207 17.11 -8.94 5.60
CA ASP A 207 17.40 -7.82 6.50
C ASP A 207 16.15 -7.35 7.30
N ASN A 208 14.96 -7.41 6.68
CA ASN A 208 13.73 -6.90 7.28
C ASN A 208 13.05 -7.91 8.22
N LEU A 209 13.53 -9.14 8.32
CA LEU A 209 12.93 -10.15 9.20
C LEU A 209 13.19 -9.88 10.69
N ASN A 210 14.14 -9.02 11.03
CA ASN A 210 14.55 -8.72 12.42
C ASN A 210 14.00 -7.40 12.98
N ALA A 211 13.33 -6.58 12.19
CA ALA A 211 13.11 -5.17 12.56
C ALA A 211 12.10 -4.95 13.72
N GLU A 212 11.40 -6.01 14.22
CA GLU A 212 10.31 -5.81 15.19
C GLU A 212 10.26 -6.80 16.36
N LEU A 213 11.25 -7.68 16.56
CA LEU A 213 11.31 -8.53 17.76
C LEU A 213 11.80 -7.79 19.03
N SER A 214 12.04 -6.48 18.93
CA SER A 214 12.55 -5.63 20.03
C SER A 214 11.51 -4.71 20.66
N SER A 215 10.21 -4.95 20.45
CA SER A 215 9.11 -4.15 21.02
C SER A 215 8.05 -5.07 21.65
N SER A 216 8.41 -5.71 22.75
CA SER A 216 7.45 -6.35 23.67
C SER A 216 7.97 -6.19 25.08
#